data_3d635dd6c6841203eede7c47366d9daf
#
_entry.id   3d635dd6c6841203eede7c47366d9daf
#
_cell.length_a   1.000
_cell.length_b   1.000
_cell.length_c   1.000
_cell.angle_alpha   90.00
_cell.angle_beta   90.00
_cell.angle_gamma   90.00
#
_symmetry.space_group_name_H-M   'P 1'
#
loop_
_entity.id
_entity.type
_entity.pdbx_description
1 polymer ?
#
loop_
_entity_poly.entity_id
_entity_poly.type
_entity_poly.pdbx_seq_one_letter_code
_entity_poly.pdbx_strand_id
1 'polypeptide(L)'
;HLDTRVVDGKTSLLFGPYAGFTTKFLKHGSPLDLPMSIRPGNLKPMLAVARDNMDLTRYLIKEVRQSMDDRLETLRGFYPEAKAEDWRLEVAGQRVQIIKKDPKKGGILQFGTELVSAKDGSIAALLGASPGASVTVSIMLDLIERCFPEQAKSEAWSSKLAEIFPAREKVLEADAAVYRDVVAKVDKHLGLAD
;
A
#
# COMPACT_ATOMS: atom_id res chain seq x y z
N HIS A 1 -0.53 6.10 15.86
CA HIS A 1 -0.74 5.11 16.92
C HIS A 1 0.59 4.73 17.58
N LEU A 2 0.51 4.23 18.80
CA LEU A 2 1.62 3.65 19.54
C LEU A 2 1.46 2.13 19.51
N ASP A 3 2.52 1.41 19.14
CA ASP A 3 2.47 -0.04 18.90
C ASP A 3 3.74 -0.72 19.45
N THR A 4 3.61 -1.97 19.84
CA THR A 4 4.73 -2.78 20.32
C THR A 4 5.21 -3.71 19.22
N ARG A 5 6.51 -3.74 18.97
CA ARG A 5 7.14 -4.60 17.98
C ARG A 5 8.37 -5.30 18.52
N VAL A 6 8.65 -6.48 18.00
CA VAL A 6 9.93 -7.14 18.20
C VAL A 6 10.84 -6.79 17.03
N VAL A 7 11.92 -6.05 17.31
CA VAL A 7 12.93 -5.63 16.33
C VAL A 7 14.26 -6.22 16.77
N ASP A 8 14.86 -7.06 15.93
CA ASP A 8 16.14 -7.75 16.23
C ASP A 8 16.13 -8.50 17.56
N GLY A 9 15.01 -9.18 17.86
CA GLY A 9 14.82 -9.94 19.10
C GLY A 9 14.55 -9.11 20.35
N LYS A 10 14.43 -7.78 20.23
CA LYS A 10 14.13 -6.86 21.33
C LYS A 10 12.74 -6.26 21.16
N THR A 11 11.98 -6.22 22.25
CA THR A 11 10.71 -5.50 22.27
C THR A 11 10.97 -3.99 22.22
N SER A 12 10.35 -3.34 21.24
CA SER A 12 10.47 -1.90 21.02
C SER A 12 9.08 -1.29 20.88
N LEU A 13 8.93 -0.04 21.27
CA LEU A 13 7.74 0.76 21.00
C LEU A 13 7.94 1.53 19.69
N LEU A 14 6.93 1.50 18.84
CA LEU A 14 6.89 2.27 17.60
C LEU A 14 5.74 3.27 17.67
N PHE A 15 6.03 4.52 17.35
CA PHE A 15 5.02 5.56 17.26
C PHE A 15 4.95 6.16 15.86
N GLY A 16 3.78 6.28 15.32
CA GLY A 16 3.55 6.83 13.99
C GLY A 16 2.45 6.10 13.21
N PRO A 17 2.55 6.03 11.89
CA PRO A 17 3.56 6.66 11.05
C PRO A 17 3.34 8.16 10.92
N TYR A 18 4.43 8.90 10.76
CA TYR A 18 4.38 10.28 10.30
C TYR A 18 4.40 10.31 8.78
N ALA A 19 3.57 11.17 8.19
CA ALA A 19 3.59 11.34 6.74
C ALA A 19 4.88 12.05 6.30
N GLY A 20 5.32 11.74 5.10
CA GLY A 20 6.50 12.34 4.51
C GLY A 20 6.38 12.42 3.01
N PHE A 21 7.29 13.17 2.40
CA PHE A 21 7.46 13.27 0.96
C PHE A 21 8.93 13.16 0.61
N THR A 22 9.23 12.44 -0.44
CA THR A 22 10.57 12.34 -1.01
C THR A 22 10.51 12.31 -2.53
N THR A 23 11.56 12.82 -3.17
CA THR A 23 11.74 12.72 -4.62
C THR A 23 12.41 11.42 -5.05
N LYS A 24 12.87 10.60 -4.11
CA LYS A 24 13.39 9.26 -4.37
C LYS A 24 12.26 8.29 -4.65
N PHE A 25 12.40 7.41 -5.63
CA PHE A 25 11.42 6.36 -5.90
C PHE A 25 11.62 5.12 -5.03
N LEU A 26 12.83 4.89 -4.56
CA LEU A 26 13.17 3.81 -3.65
C LEU A 26 13.88 4.34 -2.41
N LYS A 27 13.84 3.61 -1.32
CA LYS A 27 14.49 3.98 -0.04
C LYS A 27 15.97 4.38 -0.24
N HIS A 28 16.66 3.66 -1.08
CA HIS A 28 18.08 3.89 -1.43
C HIS A 28 18.27 4.51 -2.82
N GLY A 29 17.20 5.09 -3.39
CA GLY A 29 17.24 5.79 -4.68
C GLY A 29 17.88 7.17 -4.63
N SER A 30 17.86 7.86 -5.77
CA SER A 30 18.41 9.20 -5.94
C SER A 30 17.36 10.28 -5.71
N PRO A 31 17.72 11.43 -5.10
CA PRO A 31 16.86 12.61 -5.07
C PRO A 31 16.48 13.12 -6.47
N LEU A 32 17.21 12.73 -7.51
CA LEU A 32 16.95 13.09 -8.89
C LEU A 32 15.92 12.18 -9.58
N ASP A 33 15.46 11.09 -8.95
CA ASP A 33 14.52 10.14 -9.57
C ASP A 33 13.25 10.85 -10.07
N LEU A 34 12.60 11.63 -9.24
CA LEU A 34 11.41 12.39 -9.62
C LEU A 34 11.72 13.47 -10.67
N PRO A 35 12.70 14.38 -10.50
CA PRO A 35 13.06 15.35 -11.52
C PRO A 35 13.36 14.73 -12.87
N MET A 36 14.13 13.66 -12.92
CA MET A 36 14.51 12.97 -14.17
C MET A 36 13.34 12.21 -14.81
N SER A 37 12.30 11.92 -14.08
CA SER A 37 11.09 11.26 -14.60
C SER A 37 10.13 12.24 -15.31
N ILE A 38 10.32 13.55 -15.13
CA ILE A 38 9.43 14.57 -15.71
C ILE A 38 9.63 14.61 -17.22
N ARG A 39 8.53 14.45 -17.94
CA ARG A 39 8.44 14.49 -19.40
C ARG A 39 7.31 15.44 -19.81
N PRO A 40 7.33 15.99 -21.02
CA PRO A 40 6.18 16.80 -21.51
C PRO A 40 4.84 16.10 -21.39
N GLY A 41 4.82 14.76 -21.53
CA GLY A 41 3.62 13.96 -21.45
C GLY A 41 3.05 13.77 -20.04
N ASN A 42 3.83 13.94 -18.97
CA ASN A 42 3.36 13.79 -17.56
C ASN A 42 3.33 15.11 -16.79
N LEU A 43 3.93 16.18 -17.30
CA LEU A 43 3.99 17.47 -16.62
C LEU A 43 2.59 18.05 -16.37
N LYS A 44 1.70 18.03 -17.39
CA LYS A 44 0.35 18.56 -17.25
C LYS A 44 -0.46 17.82 -16.16
N PRO A 45 -0.52 16.48 -16.12
CA PRO A 45 -1.13 15.74 -15.01
C PRO A 45 -0.51 16.07 -13.64
N MET A 46 0.80 16.20 -13.54
CA MET A 46 1.46 16.54 -12.27
C MET A 46 1.07 17.93 -11.76
N LEU A 47 1.04 18.93 -12.65
CA LEU A 47 0.59 20.29 -12.27
C LEU A 47 -0.88 20.34 -11.88
N ALA A 48 -1.74 19.61 -12.59
CA ALA A 48 -3.16 19.49 -12.25
C ALA A 48 -3.35 18.90 -10.85
N VAL A 49 -2.66 17.80 -10.55
CA VAL A 49 -2.71 17.16 -9.23
C VAL A 49 -2.19 18.08 -8.13
N ALA A 50 -1.07 18.78 -8.36
CA ALA A 50 -0.53 19.73 -7.38
C ALA A 50 -1.53 20.85 -7.07
N ARG A 51 -2.16 21.41 -8.08
CA ARG A 51 -3.17 22.46 -7.94
C ARG A 51 -4.41 21.97 -7.18
N ASP A 52 -4.92 20.79 -7.55
CA ASP A 52 -6.19 20.27 -7.03
C ASP A 52 -6.04 19.63 -5.65
N ASN A 53 -4.79 19.44 -5.15
CA ASN A 53 -4.49 18.85 -3.83
C ASN A 53 -3.59 19.77 -2.98
N MET A 54 -3.87 21.08 -2.99
CA MET A 54 -3.07 22.05 -2.24
C MET A 54 -3.07 21.81 -0.73
N ASP A 55 -4.19 21.33 -0.18
CA ASP A 55 -4.26 21.03 1.27
C ASP A 55 -3.38 19.84 1.63
N LEU A 56 -3.38 18.79 0.79
CA LEU A 56 -2.45 17.67 0.94
C LEU A 56 -0.98 18.14 0.81
N THR A 57 -0.71 19.02 -0.13
CA THR A 57 0.64 19.57 -0.33
C THR A 57 1.10 20.35 0.91
N ARG A 58 0.25 21.22 1.46
CA ARG A 58 0.54 21.96 2.70
C ARG A 58 0.75 21.04 3.88
N TYR A 59 -0.11 20.03 4.02
CA TYR A 59 0.01 19.01 5.04
C TYR A 59 1.37 18.29 4.95
N LEU A 60 1.74 17.78 3.77
CA LEU A 60 3.01 17.09 3.58
C LEU A 60 4.23 17.98 3.86
N ILE A 61 4.18 19.26 3.46
CA ILE A 61 5.25 20.23 3.78
C ILE A 61 5.37 20.40 5.31
N LYS A 62 4.25 20.50 6.02
CA LYS A 62 4.25 20.59 7.48
C LYS A 62 4.88 19.35 8.11
N GLU A 63 4.46 18.16 7.68
CA GLU A 63 4.96 16.88 8.22
C GLU A 63 6.47 16.69 7.99
N VAL A 64 6.96 17.05 6.80
CA VAL A 64 8.40 16.94 6.48
C VAL A 64 9.25 17.92 7.30
N ARG A 65 8.67 19.06 7.69
CA ARG A 65 9.37 20.08 8.49
C ARG A 65 9.33 19.86 9.98
N GLN A 66 8.59 18.86 10.48
CA GLN A 66 8.57 18.54 11.90
C GLN A 66 9.97 18.20 12.42
N SER A 67 10.34 18.85 13.51
CA SER A 67 11.53 18.50 14.29
C SER A 67 11.32 17.20 15.09
N MET A 68 12.37 16.71 15.70
CA MET A 68 12.24 15.59 16.65
C MET A 68 11.41 15.98 17.87
N ASP A 69 11.55 17.23 18.34
CA ASP A 69 10.79 17.75 19.48
C ASP A 69 9.29 17.83 19.20
N ASP A 70 8.88 18.29 17.99
CA ASP A 70 7.48 18.31 17.59
C ASP A 70 6.86 16.90 17.59
N ARG A 71 7.61 15.90 17.13
CA ARG A 71 7.18 14.50 17.14
C ARG A 71 7.09 13.94 18.54
N LEU A 72 8.05 14.31 19.39
CA LEU A 72 8.07 13.89 20.78
C LEU A 72 6.91 14.49 21.57
N GLU A 73 6.55 15.75 21.31
CA GLU A 73 5.38 16.38 21.89
C GLU A 73 4.10 15.65 21.50
N THR A 74 3.97 15.28 20.23
CA THR A 74 2.84 14.47 19.74
C THR A 74 2.81 13.10 20.43
N LEU A 75 3.96 12.43 20.60
CA LEU A 75 4.07 11.16 21.31
C LEU A 75 3.64 11.29 22.78
N ARG A 76 4.01 12.36 23.45
CA ARG A 76 3.65 12.61 24.87
C ARG A 76 2.14 12.75 25.08
N GLY A 77 1.38 13.05 24.04
CA GLY A 77 -0.08 12.96 24.07
C GLY A 77 -0.62 11.53 24.29
N PHE A 78 0.20 10.51 23.99
CA PHE A 78 -0.12 9.08 24.15
C PHE A 78 0.71 8.41 25.25
N TYR A 79 1.94 8.87 25.43
CA TYR A 79 2.88 8.39 26.43
C TYR A 79 3.58 9.58 27.10
N PRO A 80 2.99 10.13 28.17
CA PRO A 80 3.47 11.38 28.80
C PRO A 80 4.90 11.35 29.29
N GLU A 81 5.39 10.17 29.70
CA GLU A 81 6.73 9.96 30.26
C GLU A 81 7.81 9.76 29.19
N ALA A 82 7.50 9.93 27.90
CA ALA A 82 8.46 9.75 26.82
C ALA A 82 9.63 10.74 26.93
N LYS A 83 10.85 10.19 27.01
CA LYS A 83 12.10 10.95 27.06
C LYS A 83 12.77 10.96 25.70
N ALA A 84 13.35 12.08 25.29
CA ALA A 84 13.96 12.23 23.98
C ALA A 84 15.08 11.22 23.71
N GLU A 85 15.84 10.86 24.73
CA GLU A 85 16.97 9.92 24.67
C GLU A 85 16.58 8.48 24.32
N ASP A 86 15.31 8.11 24.58
CA ASP A 86 14.80 6.75 24.32
C ASP A 86 14.24 6.57 22.91
N TRP A 87 14.12 7.66 22.15
CA TRP A 87 13.45 7.66 20.84
C TRP A 87 14.34 8.13 19.71
N ARG A 88 14.24 7.45 18.59
CA ARG A 88 14.90 7.84 17.34
C ARG A 88 13.94 7.80 16.18
N LEU A 89 14.18 8.63 15.17
CA LEU A 89 13.41 8.60 13.95
C LEU A 89 13.91 7.50 13.01
N GLU A 90 13.01 6.63 12.60
CA GLU A 90 13.28 5.59 11.60
C GLU A 90 12.46 5.82 10.33
N VAL A 91 13.09 5.66 9.17
CA VAL A 91 12.39 5.66 7.88
C VAL A 91 11.74 4.29 7.69
N ALA A 92 10.43 4.22 7.90
CA ALA A 92 9.67 2.98 7.86
C ALA A 92 9.61 2.40 6.44
N GLY A 93 9.26 3.22 5.44
CA GLY A 93 9.15 2.78 4.06
C GLY A 93 8.76 3.91 3.13
N GLN A 94 8.69 3.59 1.86
CA GLN A 94 8.26 4.50 0.80
C GLN A 94 7.23 3.82 -0.09
N ARG A 95 6.29 4.59 -0.57
CA ARG A 95 5.31 4.15 -1.56
C ARG A 95 5.35 5.06 -2.76
N VAL A 96 5.08 4.53 -3.93
CA VAL A 96 4.86 5.33 -5.13
C VAL A 96 3.42 5.84 -5.11
N GLN A 97 3.24 7.15 -5.22
CA GLN A 97 1.95 7.75 -5.42
C GLN A 97 1.71 7.95 -6.92
N ILE A 98 0.70 7.27 -7.44
CA ILE A 98 0.43 7.23 -8.87
C ILE A 98 -0.37 8.47 -9.27
N ILE A 99 0.05 9.12 -10.36
CA ILE A 99 -0.69 10.18 -11.03
C ILE A 99 -1.17 9.67 -12.38
N LYS A 100 -2.48 9.67 -12.58
CA LYS A 100 -3.10 9.30 -13.86
C LYS A 100 -3.55 10.53 -14.64
N LYS A 101 -3.50 10.41 -15.98
CA LYS A 101 -4.15 11.38 -16.85
C LYS A 101 -5.66 11.28 -16.70
N ASP A 102 -6.32 12.41 -16.59
CA ASP A 102 -7.76 12.50 -16.55
C ASP A 102 -8.25 13.48 -17.62
N PRO A 103 -9.23 13.11 -18.45
CA PRO A 103 -9.72 13.97 -19.55
C PRO A 103 -10.34 15.28 -19.07
N LYS A 104 -10.97 15.28 -17.87
CA LYS A 104 -11.68 16.43 -17.33
C LYS A 104 -10.77 17.30 -16.45
N LYS A 105 -10.00 16.67 -15.55
CA LYS A 105 -9.16 17.35 -14.56
C LYS A 105 -7.71 17.52 -15.02
N GLY A 106 -7.31 16.87 -16.11
CA GLY A 106 -5.92 16.84 -16.59
C GLY A 106 -5.06 15.79 -15.89
N GLY A 107 -5.24 15.60 -14.59
CA GLY A 107 -4.57 14.56 -13.79
C GLY A 107 -5.30 14.32 -12.47
N ILE A 108 -5.23 13.10 -11.97
CA ILE A 108 -5.77 12.69 -10.67
C ILE A 108 -4.75 11.87 -9.89
N LEU A 109 -4.79 11.98 -8.56
CA LEU A 109 -4.09 11.07 -7.67
C LEU A 109 -4.86 9.76 -7.57
N GLN A 110 -4.18 8.65 -7.85
CA GLN A 110 -4.74 7.31 -7.66
C GLN A 110 -4.37 6.82 -6.26
N PHE A 111 -5.36 6.68 -5.40
CA PHE A 111 -5.18 6.11 -4.07
C PHE A 111 -5.35 4.57 -4.10
N GLY A 112 -4.76 3.90 -3.11
CA GLY A 112 -4.81 2.45 -2.99
C GLY A 112 -3.71 1.75 -3.78
N THR A 113 -3.91 0.46 -4.02
CA THR A 113 -3.03 -0.39 -4.82
C THR A 113 -3.48 -0.43 -6.27
N GLU A 114 -2.53 -0.52 -7.18
CA GLU A 114 -2.80 -0.69 -8.61
C GLU A 114 -1.84 -1.68 -9.25
N LEU A 115 -2.39 -2.64 -9.96
CA LEU A 115 -1.63 -3.56 -10.78
C LEU A 115 -1.48 -2.99 -12.19
N VAL A 116 -0.25 -2.66 -12.55
CA VAL A 116 0.11 -2.17 -13.89
C VAL A 116 0.84 -3.29 -14.62
N SER A 117 0.41 -3.60 -15.84
CA SER A 117 1.05 -4.63 -16.66
C SER A 117 1.32 -4.14 -18.07
N ALA A 118 2.32 -4.70 -18.72
CA ALA A 118 2.53 -4.56 -20.14
C ALA A 118 1.37 -5.21 -20.91
N LYS A 119 1.09 -4.72 -22.12
CA LYS A 119 -0.02 -5.24 -22.95
C LYS A 119 0.13 -6.71 -23.30
N ASP A 120 1.36 -7.18 -23.41
CA ASP A 120 1.71 -8.55 -23.73
C ASP A 120 1.84 -9.47 -22.50
N GLY A 121 1.58 -8.94 -21.30
CA GLY A 121 1.68 -9.68 -20.05
C GLY A 121 3.10 -10.02 -19.59
N SER A 122 4.13 -9.57 -20.32
CA SER A 122 5.54 -9.93 -20.04
C SER A 122 6.10 -9.37 -18.75
N ILE A 123 5.51 -8.29 -18.26
CA ILE A 123 5.90 -7.65 -17.00
C ILE A 123 4.69 -7.06 -16.29
N ALA A 124 4.66 -7.18 -14.99
CA ALA A 124 3.67 -6.51 -14.14
C ALA A 124 4.33 -5.90 -12.91
N ALA A 125 3.76 -4.84 -12.40
CA ALA A 125 4.20 -4.17 -11.18
C ALA A 125 2.99 -3.80 -10.32
N LEU A 126 3.10 -4.08 -9.02
CA LEU A 126 2.15 -3.60 -8.03
C LEU A 126 2.63 -2.25 -7.50
N LEU A 127 1.84 -1.22 -7.72
CA LEU A 127 2.12 0.15 -7.28
C LEU A 127 1.11 0.59 -6.22
N GLY A 128 1.49 1.61 -5.44
CA GLY A 128 0.62 2.22 -4.45
C GLY A 128 0.93 1.77 -3.03
N ALA A 129 -0.11 1.62 -2.22
CA ALA A 129 0.04 1.46 -0.79
C ALA A 129 -0.92 0.43 -0.20
N SER A 130 -0.80 0.30 1.13
CA SER A 130 -1.75 -0.42 1.97
C SER A 130 -3.22 -0.21 1.55
N PRO A 131 -4.08 -1.24 1.65
CA PRO A 131 -3.82 -2.50 2.34
C PRO A 131 -3.28 -3.61 1.41
N GLY A 132 -1.97 -3.77 1.32
CA GLY A 132 -1.36 -4.79 0.46
C GLY A 132 -1.65 -6.22 0.92
N ALA A 133 -1.43 -6.51 2.20
CA ALA A 133 -1.57 -7.87 2.73
C ALA A 133 -3.01 -8.40 2.66
N SER A 134 -3.99 -7.61 3.06
CA SER A 134 -5.41 -8.03 3.09
C SER A 134 -6.04 -8.21 1.70
N VAL A 135 -5.46 -7.62 0.65
CA VAL A 135 -5.95 -7.76 -0.73
C VAL A 135 -5.03 -8.59 -1.62
N THR A 136 -3.99 -9.21 -1.05
CA THR A 136 -2.97 -9.95 -1.81
C THR A 136 -3.58 -11.03 -2.70
N VAL A 137 -4.52 -11.80 -2.19
CA VAL A 137 -5.14 -12.91 -2.94
C VAL A 137 -5.84 -12.39 -4.19
N SER A 138 -6.67 -11.36 -4.05
CA SER A 138 -7.39 -10.77 -5.20
C SER A 138 -6.43 -10.13 -6.21
N ILE A 139 -5.37 -9.48 -5.75
CA ILE A 139 -4.34 -8.90 -6.62
C ILE A 139 -3.59 -9.98 -7.39
N MET A 140 -3.25 -11.10 -6.75
CA MET A 140 -2.54 -12.20 -7.41
C MET A 140 -3.44 -12.92 -8.43
N LEU A 141 -4.72 -13.06 -8.15
CA LEU A 141 -5.67 -13.59 -9.14
C LEU A 141 -5.80 -12.67 -10.36
N ASP A 142 -5.92 -11.35 -10.14
CA ASP A 142 -5.94 -10.36 -11.22
C ASP A 142 -4.63 -10.36 -12.04
N LEU A 143 -3.48 -10.54 -11.38
CA LEU A 143 -2.18 -10.69 -12.05
C LEU A 143 -2.15 -11.93 -12.95
N ILE A 144 -2.62 -13.06 -12.43
CA ILE A 144 -2.69 -14.31 -13.19
C ILE A 144 -3.57 -14.12 -14.45
N GLU A 145 -4.73 -13.53 -14.30
CA GLU A 145 -5.65 -13.29 -15.43
C GLU A 145 -5.07 -12.33 -16.47
N ARG A 146 -4.31 -11.32 -16.05
CA ARG A 146 -3.69 -10.33 -16.96
C ARG A 146 -2.45 -10.85 -17.67
N CYS A 147 -1.60 -11.59 -16.96
CA CYS A 147 -0.31 -12.01 -17.49
C CYS A 147 -0.34 -13.41 -18.14
N PHE A 148 -1.32 -14.22 -17.75
CA PHE A 148 -1.46 -15.62 -18.22
C PHE A 148 -2.90 -15.94 -18.64
N PRO A 149 -3.52 -15.13 -19.53
CA PRO A 149 -4.96 -15.23 -19.84
C PRO A 149 -5.37 -16.59 -20.42
N GLU A 150 -4.53 -17.21 -21.23
CA GLU A 150 -4.83 -18.53 -21.83
C GLU A 150 -4.70 -19.66 -20.80
N GLN A 151 -3.65 -19.60 -19.97
CA GLN A 151 -3.44 -20.57 -18.90
C GLN A 151 -4.53 -20.46 -17.83
N ALA A 152 -4.90 -19.23 -17.45
CA ALA A 152 -5.94 -18.99 -16.45
C ALA A 152 -7.29 -19.58 -16.82
N LYS A 153 -7.59 -19.66 -18.12
CA LYS A 153 -8.81 -20.28 -18.68
C LYS A 153 -8.69 -21.80 -18.88
N SER A 154 -7.49 -22.36 -18.81
CA SER A 154 -7.29 -23.79 -18.98
C SER A 154 -7.94 -24.58 -17.84
N GLU A 155 -8.44 -25.78 -18.14
CA GLU A 155 -9.05 -26.66 -17.15
C GLU A 155 -8.10 -26.98 -15.99
N ALA A 156 -6.81 -27.20 -16.30
CA ALA A 156 -5.79 -27.52 -15.31
C ALA A 156 -5.58 -26.38 -14.29
N TRP A 157 -5.47 -25.13 -14.77
CA TRP A 157 -5.28 -23.98 -13.87
C TRP A 157 -6.59 -23.61 -13.16
N SER A 158 -7.72 -23.65 -13.86
CA SER A 158 -9.02 -23.37 -13.25
C SER A 158 -9.33 -24.34 -12.12
N SER A 159 -9.11 -25.64 -12.32
CA SER A 159 -9.28 -26.67 -11.28
C SER A 159 -8.31 -26.44 -10.09
N LYS A 160 -7.05 -26.11 -10.37
CA LYS A 160 -6.07 -25.83 -9.31
C LYS A 160 -6.39 -24.55 -8.53
N LEU A 161 -6.84 -23.51 -9.20
CA LEU A 161 -7.28 -22.27 -8.54
C LEU A 161 -8.56 -22.50 -7.69
N ALA A 162 -9.49 -23.34 -8.15
CA ALA A 162 -10.67 -23.70 -7.35
C ALA A 162 -10.31 -24.55 -6.10
N GLU A 163 -9.28 -25.41 -6.21
CA GLU A 163 -8.75 -26.14 -5.06
C GLU A 163 -8.13 -25.19 -4.01
N ILE A 164 -7.30 -24.22 -4.47
CA ILE A 164 -6.60 -23.27 -3.59
C ILE A 164 -7.59 -22.24 -2.99
N PHE A 165 -8.54 -21.79 -3.80
CA PHE A 165 -9.52 -20.76 -3.44
C PHE A 165 -10.96 -21.25 -3.66
N PRO A 166 -11.49 -22.12 -2.80
CA PRO A 166 -12.82 -22.72 -3.00
C PRO A 166 -13.99 -21.73 -3.03
N ALA A 167 -13.79 -20.54 -2.48
CA ALA A 167 -14.78 -19.46 -2.47
C ALA A 167 -14.56 -18.39 -3.56
N ARG A 168 -13.60 -18.58 -4.49
CA ARG A 168 -13.21 -17.58 -5.50
C ARG A 168 -14.38 -17.04 -6.32
N GLU A 169 -15.29 -17.90 -6.71
CA GLU A 169 -16.45 -17.56 -7.57
C GLU A 169 -17.73 -17.28 -6.77
N LYS A 170 -17.64 -17.32 -5.43
CA LYS A 170 -18.78 -17.17 -4.54
C LYS A 170 -18.81 -15.76 -3.98
N VAL A 171 -19.99 -15.16 -3.97
CA VAL A 171 -20.22 -13.89 -3.31
C VAL A 171 -20.45 -14.17 -1.83
N LEU A 172 -19.41 -14.06 -1.02
CA LEU A 172 -19.45 -14.38 0.42
C LEU A 172 -20.51 -13.55 1.18
N GLU A 173 -20.76 -12.32 0.74
CA GLU A 173 -21.79 -11.45 1.32
C GLU A 173 -23.22 -11.94 1.05
N ALA A 174 -23.42 -12.69 -0.04
CA ALA A 174 -24.73 -13.19 -0.43
C ALA A 174 -25.04 -14.61 0.11
N ASP A 175 -24.02 -15.36 0.55
CA ASP A 175 -24.16 -16.75 1.02
C ASP A 175 -23.55 -16.92 2.42
N ALA A 176 -24.40 -16.76 3.42
CA ALA A 176 -24.01 -16.89 4.83
C ALA A 176 -23.50 -18.30 5.22
N ALA A 177 -23.89 -19.34 4.48
CA ALA A 177 -23.39 -20.70 4.75
C ALA A 177 -21.96 -20.86 4.25
N VAL A 178 -21.68 -20.39 3.04
CA VAL A 178 -20.32 -20.36 2.47
C VAL A 178 -19.40 -19.49 3.32
N TYR A 179 -19.87 -18.31 3.75
CA TYR A 179 -19.11 -17.44 4.63
C TYR A 179 -18.69 -18.16 5.92
N ARG A 180 -19.64 -18.80 6.62
CA ARG A 180 -19.35 -19.54 7.87
C ARG A 180 -18.38 -20.69 7.65
N ASP A 181 -18.51 -21.44 6.56
CA ASP A 181 -17.60 -22.56 6.24
C ASP A 181 -16.17 -22.04 5.99
N VAL A 182 -16.03 -20.94 5.25
CA VAL A 182 -14.71 -20.31 5.00
C VAL A 182 -14.09 -19.79 6.30
N VAL A 183 -14.86 -19.08 7.12
CA VAL A 183 -14.38 -18.57 8.43
C VAL A 183 -13.95 -19.72 9.32
N ALA A 184 -14.76 -20.76 9.48
CA ALA A 184 -14.40 -21.91 10.32
C ALA A 184 -13.11 -22.60 9.87
N LYS A 185 -12.88 -22.70 8.54
CA LYS A 185 -11.63 -23.24 8.00
C LYS A 185 -10.43 -22.35 8.30
N VAL A 186 -10.59 -21.04 8.14
CA VAL A 186 -9.54 -20.05 8.43
C VAL A 186 -9.19 -20.07 9.92
N ASP A 187 -10.19 -20.01 10.79
CA ASP A 187 -10.02 -20.03 12.25
C ASP A 187 -9.27 -21.28 12.71
N LYS A 188 -9.65 -22.43 12.16
CA LYS A 188 -8.94 -23.70 12.42
C LYS A 188 -7.48 -23.66 11.98
N HIS A 189 -7.17 -23.10 10.80
CA HIS A 189 -5.79 -23.02 10.29
C HIS A 189 -4.94 -22.01 11.06
N LEU A 190 -5.56 -20.96 11.57
CA LEU A 190 -4.87 -19.91 12.33
C LEU A 190 -4.83 -20.22 13.85
N GLY A 191 -5.45 -21.31 14.29
CA GLY A 191 -5.55 -21.64 15.72
C GLY A 191 -6.41 -20.65 16.51
N LEU A 192 -7.41 -20.05 15.87
CA LEU A 192 -8.37 -19.10 16.46
C LEU A 192 -9.68 -19.78 16.88
N ALA A 193 -9.93 -21.00 16.42
CA ALA A 193 -11.06 -21.82 16.89
C ALA A 193 -10.63 -22.62 18.13
N ASP A 194 -11.45 -22.57 19.19
CA ASP A 194 -11.33 -23.41 20.38
C ASP A 194 -11.56 -24.90 20.05
#